data_63407c05f3aa3f088d2554bfa94b4098
#
_entry.id   63407c05f3aa3f088d2554bfa94b4098
#
_cell.length_a   1.000
_cell.length_b   1.000
_cell.length_c   1.000
_cell.angle_alpha   90.00
_cell.angle_beta   90.00
_cell.angle_gamma   90.00
#
_symmetry.space_group_name_H-M   'P 1'
#
loop_
_entity.id
_entity.type
_entity.pdbx_description
1 polymer ?
#
loop_
_entity_poly.entity_id
_entity_poly.type
_entity_poly.pdbx_seq_one_letter_code
_entity_poly.pdbx_strand_id
1 'polypeptide(L)'
;MSDIKKGIRFSPTLCVTHSCNLDCIYCYQNHDGQHRMSFDTAKKSIDWIFSNIPSDMNGVEVSFIGGEPLIEFDLIRKLYEYTHKNYSNEEFIFYATTNGTLLTPDMKQWFKDHRDTFVLGLSLDGMPDTHNHNRSNSFDKIDIQFFIDTLPSQGINTNPK
;
A
#
# COMPACT_ATOMS: atom_id res chain seq x y z
N MET A 1 -11.81 -16.19 -12.21
CA MET A 1 -11.07 -15.93 -10.96
C MET A 1 -9.80 -16.75 -11.05
N SER A 2 -8.68 -16.11 -11.39
CA SER A 2 -7.39 -16.79 -11.45
C SER A 2 -6.94 -17.04 -10.03
N ASP A 3 -6.67 -18.30 -9.69
CA ASP A 3 -5.98 -18.65 -8.46
C ASP A 3 -4.66 -17.87 -8.42
N ILE A 4 -4.55 -16.90 -7.50
CA ILE A 4 -3.25 -16.30 -7.19
C ILE A 4 -2.40 -17.47 -6.74
N LYS A 5 -1.55 -17.97 -7.61
CA LYS A 5 -0.65 -19.07 -7.30
C LYS A 5 0.12 -18.70 -6.03
N LYS A 6 -0.04 -19.51 -5.00
CA LYS A 6 0.74 -19.43 -3.75
C LYS A 6 2.20 -19.70 -4.07
N GLY A 7 2.92 -18.68 -4.54
CA GLY A 7 4.35 -18.75 -4.81
C GLY A 7 5.09 -17.69 -3.99
N ILE A 8 6.38 -17.86 -3.81
CA ILE A 8 7.25 -16.85 -3.24
C ILE A 8 7.36 -15.72 -4.26
N ARG A 9 7.04 -14.47 -3.84
CA ARG A 9 7.14 -13.28 -4.67
C ARG A 9 8.37 -12.46 -4.31
N PHE A 10 8.95 -11.81 -5.32
CA PHE A 10 9.92 -10.76 -5.11
C PHE A 10 9.19 -9.53 -4.54
N SER A 11 9.52 -9.12 -3.31
CA SER A 11 8.75 -8.10 -2.56
C SER A 11 9.56 -6.83 -2.30
N PRO A 12 9.87 -6.04 -3.32
CA PRO A 12 10.54 -4.75 -3.16
C PRO A 12 9.63 -3.71 -2.52
N THR A 13 10.24 -2.79 -1.76
CA THR A 13 9.53 -1.71 -1.08
C THR A 13 10.01 -0.36 -1.59
N LEU A 14 9.07 0.51 -1.95
CA LEU A 14 9.31 1.90 -2.36
C LEU A 14 8.85 2.86 -1.26
N CYS A 15 9.77 3.62 -0.69
CA CYS A 15 9.44 4.73 0.22
C CYS A 15 9.10 5.96 -0.61
N VAL A 16 7.81 6.24 -0.80
CA VAL A 16 7.33 7.31 -1.71
C VAL A 16 7.37 8.68 -1.07
N THR A 17 7.32 8.78 0.27
CA THR A 17 7.39 10.04 1.00
C THR A 17 7.80 9.83 2.45
N HIS A 18 8.45 10.81 3.06
CA HIS A 18 8.65 10.86 4.51
C HIS A 18 7.55 11.65 5.24
N SER A 19 6.66 12.33 4.51
CA SER A 19 5.56 13.08 5.10
C SER A 19 4.50 12.14 5.68
N CYS A 20 3.93 12.53 6.82
CA CYS A 20 2.76 11.90 7.42
C CYS A 20 1.81 12.98 7.94
N ASN A 21 0.53 12.68 7.95
CA ASN A 21 -0.50 13.53 8.52
C ASN A 21 -0.87 13.18 9.98
N LEU A 22 -0.20 12.18 10.55
CA LEU A 22 -0.30 11.79 11.96
C LEU A 22 1.07 11.88 12.65
N ASP A 23 1.04 11.97 13.98
CA ASP A 23 2.20 11.96 14.85
C ASP A 23 2.04 10.85 15.91
N CYS A 24 2.22 9.60 15.46
CA CYS A 24 2.04 8.41 16.30
C CYS A 24 3.16 8.34 17.34
N ILE A 25 2.82 8.07 18.62
CA ILE A 25 3.77 8.11 19.75
C ILE A 25 4.95 7.13 19.62
N TYR A 26 4.80 6.07 18.84
CA TYR A 26 5.85 5.05 18.61
C TYR A 26 6.47 5.13 17.22
N CYS A 27 6.18 6.19 16.44
CA CYS A 27 6.70 6.29 15.10
C CYS A 27 8.21 6.44 15.08
N TYR A 28 8.88 5.58 14.33
CA TYR A 28 10.34 5.62 14.19
C TYR A 28 10.81 6.56 13.06
N GLN A 29 9.87 7.05 12.23
CA GLN A 29 10.21 7.91 11.11
C GLN A 29 10.28 9.38 11.54
N ASN A 30 11.25 10.09 10.97
CA ASN A 30 11.30 11.53 11.04
C ASN A 30 10.44 12.11 9.91
N HIS A 31 9.33 12.76 10.26
CA HIS A 31 8.37 13.35 9.31
C HIS A 31 8.85 14.73 8.84
N ASP A 32 10.06 14.84 8.30
CA ASP A 32 10.64 16.12 7.88
C ASP A 32 9.94 16.77 6.67
N GLY A 33 9.07 16.01 6.00
CA GLY A 33 8.25 16.49 4.88
C GLY A 33 9.04 16.81 3.60
N GLN A 34 10.35 16.66 3.60
CA GLN A 34 11.21 17.11 2.49
C GLN A 34 11.44 16.03 1.43
N HIS A 35 11.33 14.78 1.80
CA HIS A 35 11.65 13.67 0.91
C HIS A 35 10.38 13.11 0.27
N ARG A 36 10.20 13.41 -1.01
CA ARG A 36 9.16 12.86 -1.88
C ARG A 36 9.79 12.23 -3.10
N MET A 37 9.37 11.02 -3.45
CA MET A 37 9.87 10.33 -4.62
C MET A 37 9.31 10.99 -5.89
N SER A 38 10.19 11.30 -6.85
CA SER A 38 9.74 11.79 -8.16
C SER A 38 9.19 10.63 -9.00
N PHE A 39 8.31 10.93 -9.97
CA PHE A 39 7.81 9.91 -10.89
C PHE A 39 8.94 9.24 -11.68
N ASP A 40 9.97 10.01 -12.10
CA ASP A 40 11.12 9.45 -12.83
C ASP A 40 11.93 8.46 -11.98
N THR A 41 12.14 8.77 -10.69
CA THR A 41 12.80 7.86 -9.75
C THR A 41 11.97 6.60 -9.56
N ALA A 42 10.68 6.77 -9.29
CA ALA A 42 9.75 5.67 -9.07
C ALA A 42 9.64 4.76 -10.30
N LYS A 43 9.54 5.36 -11.50
CA LYS A 43 9.53 4.64 -12.78
C LYS A 43 10.80 3.80 -12.97
N LYS A 44 11.99 4.40 -12.77
CA LYS A 44 13.27 3.69 -12.86
C LYS A 44 13.36 2.53 -11.87
N SER A 45 12.80 2.71 -10.68
CA SER A 45 12.73 1.65 -9.67
C SER A 45 11.84 0.49 -10.14
N ILE A 46 10.68 0.77 -10.72
CA ILE A 46 9.80 -0.24 -11.32
C ILE A 46 10.52 -0.97 -12.46
N ASP A 47 11.16 -0.25 -13.37
CA ASP A 47 11.90 -0.84 -14.48
C ASP A 47 13.01 -1.77 -13.98
N TRP A 48 13.74 -1.35 -12.94
CA TRP A 48 14.78 -2.17 -12.32
C TRP A 48 14.20 -3.42 -11.65
N ILE A 49 13.10 -3.29 -10.90
CA ILE A 49 12.41 -4.39 -10.22
C ILE A 49 12.04 -5.47 -11.24
N PHE A 50 11.33 -5.10 -12.30
CA PHE A 50 10.87 -6.06 -13.30
C PHE A 50 12.01 -6.65 -14.16
N SER A 51 13.12 -5.95 -14.31
CA SER A 51 14.32 -6.46 -14.99
C SER A 51 15.17 -7.40 -14.12
N ASN A 52 14.90 -7.49 -12.82
CA ASN A 52 15.69 -8.25 -11.84
C ASN A 52 14.86 -9.21 -11.00
N ILE A 53 13.74 -9.71 -11.52
CA ILE A 53 12.94 -10.73 -10.81
C ILE A 53 13.77 -12.01 -10.73
N PRO A 54 14.00 -12.55 -9.50
CA PRO A 54 14.71 -13.82 -9.35
C PRO A 54 13.97 -14.96 -10.05
N SER A 55 14.71 -15.85 -10.70
CA SER A 55 14.15 -16.93 -11.53
C SER A 55 13.35 -17.99 -10.75
N ASP A 56 13.52 -18.04 -9.44
CA ASP A 56 12.80 -18.91 -8.50
C ASP A 56 11.55 -18.27 -7.90
N MET A 57 11.21 -17.04 -8.29
CA MET A 57 10.04 -16.30 -7.83
C MET A 57 8.92 -16.23 -8.86
N ASN A 58 7.68 -16.29 -8.37
CA ASN A 58 6.47 -16.34 -9.20
C ASN A 58 5.74 -14.99 -9.26
N GLY A 59 6.49 -13.92 -9.59
CA GLY A 59 5.94 -12.58 -9.72
C GLY A 59 6.48 -11.58 -8.69
N VAL A 60 5.89 -10.40 -8.68
CA VAL A 60 6.34 -9.25 -7.89
C VAL A 60 5.22 -8.76 -6.98
N GLU A 61 5.59 -8.40 -5.74
CA GLU A 61 4.74 -7.63 -4.84
C GLU A 61 5.42 -6.29 -4.53
N VAL A 62 5.00 -5.23 -5.16
CA VAL A 62 5.57 -3.90 -4.93
C VAL A 62 4.84 -3.24 -3.76
N SER A 63 5.56 -3.02 -2.65
CA SER A 63 5.02 -2.35 -1.48
C SER A 63 5.34 -0.87 -1.47
N PHE A 64 4.33 -0.04 -1.23
CA PHE A 64 4.50 1.40 -0.98
C PHE A 64 4.47 1.68 0.52
N ILE A 65 5.51 2.36 0.98
CA ILE A 65 5.61 2.84 2.36
C ILE A 65 5.96 4.33 2.38
N GLY A 66 5.95 4.89 3.57
CA GLY A 66 6.38 6.25 3.82
C GLY A 66 6.03 6.64 5.25
N GLY A 67 5.92 7.93 5.53
CA GLY A 67 5.16 8.41 6.67
C GLY A 67 3.69 7.98 6.50
N GLU A 68 3.03 8.55 5.47
CA GLU A 68 1.73 8.07 4.98
C GLU A 68 1.76 8.04 3.43
N PRO A 69 1.79 6.86 2.81
CA PRO A 69 1.96 6.76 1.36
C PRO A 69 0.81 7.37 0.55
N LEU A 70 -0.40 7.44 1.10
CA LEU A 70 -1.54 8.03 0.38
C LEU A 70 -1.46 9.56 0.25
N ILE A 71 -0.51 10.23 0.88
CA ILE A 71 -0.15 11.62 0.55
C ILE A 71 0.33 11.72 -0.90
N GLU A 72 0.97 10.66 -1.41
CA GLU A 72 1.47 10.56 -2.77
C GLU A 72 0.57 9.66 -3.66
N PHE A 73 -0.75 9.66 -3.42
CA PHE A 73 -1.69 8.80 -4.15
C PHE A 73 -1.62 8.98 -5.67
N ASP A 74 -1.43 10.21 -6.15
CA ASP A 74 -1.30 10.49 -7.59
C ASP A 74 -0.04 9.84 -8.18
N LEU A 75 1.07 9.79 -7.45
CA LEU A 75 2.28 9.07 -7.85
C LEU A 75 2.00 7.56 -7.91
N ILE A 76 1.39 7.01 -6.87
CA ILE A 76 1.05 5.59 -6.78
C ILE A 76 0.15 5.18 -7.95
N ARG A 77 -0.90 5.97 -8.26
CA ARG A 77 -1.80 5.74 -9.38
C ARG A 77 -1.08 5.74 -10.72
N LYS A 78 -0.22 6.74 -10.96
CA LYS A 78 0.59 6.81 -12.19
C LYS A 78 1.53 5.62 -12.35
N LEU A 79 2.13 5.14 -11.24
CA LEU A 79 2.98 3.95 -11.27
C LEU A 79 2.18 2.69 -11.56
N TYR A 80 1.00 2.56 -10.97
CA TYR A 80 0.08 1.47 -11.26
C TYR A 80 -0.25 1.41 -12.76
N GLU A 81 -0.68 2.52 -13.34
CA GLU A 81 -1.00 2.62 -14.77
C GLU A 81 0.24 2.32 -15.64
N TYR A 82 1.40 2.87 -15.27
CA TYR A 82 2.67 2.61 -15.96
C TYR A 82 3.03 1.14 -15.96
N THR A 83 2.92 0.47 -14.82
CA THR A 83 3.27 -0.94 -14.66
C THR A 83 2.32 -1.83 -15.46
N HIS A 84 1.02 -1.61 -15.38
CA HIS A 84 0.03 -2.34 -16.16
C HIS A 84 0.24 -2.19 -17.67
N LYS A 85 0.67 -1.01 -18.13
CA LYS A 85 0.94 -0.76 -19.55
C LYS A 85 2.19 -1.46 -20.05
N ASN A 86 3.27 -1.52 -19.25
CA ASN A 86 4.59 -1.93 -19.72
C ASN A 86 4.96 -3.37 -19.32
N TYR A 87 4.31 -3.92 -18.29
CA TYR A 87 4.61 -5.23 -17.70
C TYR A 87 3.37 -6.12 -17.60
N SER A 88 2.40 -5.97 -18.51
CA SER A 88 1.12 -6.70 -18.50
C SER A 88 1.25 -8.23 -18.59
N ASN A 89 2.42 -8.74 -19.03
CA ASN A 89 2.69 -10.17 -19.13
C ASN A 89 3.27 -10.76 -17.84
N GLU A 90 3.63 -9.91 -16.88
CA GLU A 90 4.21 -10.31 -15.60
C GLU A 90 3.12 -10.46 -14.54
N GLU A 91 3.28 -11.40 -13.62
CA GLU A 91 2.41 -11.50 -12.44
C GLU A 91 2.87 -10.50 -11.38
N PHE A 92 2.01 -9.56 -11.01
CA PHE A 92 2.33 -8.60 -9.95
C PHE A 92 1.10 -8.17 -9.16
N ILE A 93 1.38 -7.70 -7.96
CA ILE A 93 0.42 -7.06 -7.07
C ILE A 93 1.08 -5.84 -6.42
N PHE A 94 0.30 -4.81 -6.19
CA PHE A 94 0.70 -3.67 -5.38
C PHE A 94 0.14 -3.77 -3.97
N TYR A 95 0.90 -3.26 -3.02
CA TYR A 95 0.50 -3.18 -1.62
C TYR A 95 0.85 -1.81 -1.06
N ALA A 96 -0.02 -1.24 -0.24
CA ALA A 96 0.30 -0.06 0.55
C ALA A 96 -0.25 -0.21 1.96
N THR A 97 0.55 0.19 2.96
CA THR A 97 0.07 0.30 4.34
C THR A 97 -0.28 1.75 4.63
N THR A 98 -1.52 2.00 5.02
CA THR A 98 -2.02 3.34 5.31
C THR A 98 -2.57 3.46 6.74
N ASN A 99 -2.56 4.67 7.28
CA ASN A 99 -3.27 5.01 8.51
C ASN A 99 -4.80 5.16 8.30
N GLY A 100 -5.27 5.15 7.05
CA GLY A 100 -6.68 5.13 6.67
C GLY A 100 -7.41 6.47 6.75
N THR A 101 -6.76 7.56 7.16
CA THR A 101 -7.43 8.84 7.43
C THR A 101 -7.57 9.75 6.21
N LEU A 102 -6.88 9.45 5.11
CA LEU A 102 -6.84 10.30 3.90
C LEU A 102 -7.74 9.80 2.76
N LEU A 103 -8.47 8.71 2.95
CA LEU A 103 -9.29 8.11 1.90
C LEU A 103 -10.47 8.98 1.50
N THR A 104 -10.35 9.63 0.35
CA THR A 104 -11.47 10.34 -0.31
C THR A 104 -12.43 9.36 -0.99
N PRO A 105 -13.67 9.77 -1.33
CA PRO A 105 -14.59 8.93 -2.12
C PRO A 105 -13.98 8.42 -3.43
N ASP A 106 -13.22 9.26 -4.15
CA ASP A 106 -12.56 8.90 -5.41
C ASP A 106 -11.44 7.86 -5.19
N MET A 107 -10.64 8.01 -4.14
CA MET A 107 -9.63 7.02 -3.77
C MET A 107 -10.27 5.68 -3.41
N LYS A 108 -11.34 5.69 -2.62
CA LYS A 108 -12.09 4.49 -2.24
C LYS A 108 -12.63 3.76 -3.46
N GLN A 109 -13.20 4.50 -4.42
CA GLN A 109 -13.69 3.90 -5.66
C GLN A 109 -12.55 3.30 -6.47
N TRP A 110 -11.44 4.04 -6.60
CA TRP A 110 -10.26 3.55 -7.33
C TRP A 110 -9.73 2.24 -6.72
N PHE A 111 -9.57 2.14 -5.41
CA PHE A 111 -9.12 0.90 -4.74
C PHE A 111 -10.12 -0.26 -4.92
N LYS A 112 -11.44 0.01 -4.91
CA LYS A 112 -12.46 -1.01 -5.20
C LYS A 112 -12.33 -1.56 -6.62
N ASP A 113 -12.09 -0.69 -7.59
CA ASP A 113 -11.96 -1.06 -9.00
C ASP A 113 -10.70 -1.87 -9.29
N HIS A 114 -9.65 -1.69 -8.45
CA HIS A 114 -8.33 -2.32 -8.64
C HIS A 114 -7.99 -3.36 -7.56
N ARG A 115 -8.96 -3.80 -6.76
CA ARG A 115 -8.77 -4.70 -5.60
C ARG A 115 -8.11 -6.05 -5.92
N ASP A 116 -8.14 -6.48 -7.19
CA ASP A 116 -7.55 -7.76 -7.59
C ASP A 116 -6.02 -7.67 -7.78
N THR A 117 -5.50 -6.44 -7.94
CA THR A 117 -4.07 -6.17 -8.19
C THR A 117 -3.48 -5.11 -7.27
N PHE A 118 -4.29 -4.50 -6.41
CA PHE A 118 -3.84 -3.57 -5.38
C PHE A 118 -4.47 -3.88 -4.02
N VAL A 119 -3.66 -4.18 -3.03
CA VAL A 119 -4.09 -4.44 -1.65
C VAL A 119 -3.75 -3.25 -0.77
N LEU A 120 -4.73 -2.77 -0.02
CA LEU A 120 -4.54 -1.70 0.95
C LEU A 120 -4.63 -2.26 2.37
N GLY A 121 -3.51 -2.22 3.10
CA GLY A 121 -3.44 -2.60 4.51
C GLY A 121 -3.73 -1.44 5.44
N LEU A 122 -4.58 -1.65 6.44
CA LEU A 122 -4.88 -0.66 7.47
C LEU A 122 -3.99 -0.82 8.70
N SER A 123 -3.37 0.28 9.13
CA SER A 123 -2.70 0.36 10.42
C SER A 123 -3.71 0.66 11.53
N LEU A 124 -4.11 -0.36 12.28
CA LEU A 124 -5.09 -0.24 13.35
C LEU A 124 -4.55 -0.81 14.67
N ASP A 125 -4.59 -0.03 15.74
CA ASP A 125 -4.09 -0.42 17.06
C ASP A 125 -5.21 -0.92 17.99
N GLY A 126 -6.05 -1.82 17.47
CA GLY A 126 -7.11 -2.46 18.25
C GLY A 126 -8.29 -1.53 18.56
N MET A 127 -8.64 -1.39 19.86
CA MET A 127 -9.83 -0.63 20.28
C MET A 127 -9.64 0.88 20.14
N PRO A 128 -10.76 1.67 20.02
CA PRO A 128 -10.71 3.11 19.80
C PRO A 128 -9.81 3.87 20.78
N ASP A 129 -9.89 3.59 22.07
CA ASP A 129 -9.09 4.30 23.09
C ASP A 129 -7.58 4.06 22.89
N THR A 130 -7.17 2.83 22.63
CA THR A 130 -5.77 2.47 22.39
C THR A 130 -5.27 3.11 21.07
N HIS A 131 -6.08 3.04 20.02
CA HIS A 131 -5.74 3.65 18.75
C HIS A 131 -5.60 5.18 18.88
N ASN A 132 -6.56 5.83 19.52
CA ASN A 132 -6.54 7.27 19.71
C ASN A 132 -5.35 7.73 20.55
N HIS A 133 -5.01 7.00 21.62
CA HIS A 133 -3.82 7.27 22.41
C HIS A 133 -2.54 7.19 21.58
N ASN A 134 -2.43 6.15 20.75
CA ASN A 134 -1.21 5.86 19.99
C ASN A 134 -1.08 6.68 18.70
N ARG A 135 -2.20 7.03 18.05
CA ARG A 135 -2.27 7.56 16.68
C ARG A 135 -3.05 8.86 16.55
N SER A 136 -2.70 9.85 17.39
CA SER A 136 -3.15 11.24 17.24
C SER A 136 -4.68 11.40 17.20
N ASN A 137 -5.44 10.64 18.01
CA ASN A 137 -6.91 10.68 18.04
C ASN A 137 -7.54 10.53 16.64
N SER A 138 -7.11 9.53 15.89
CA SER A 138 -7.49 9.37 14.48
C SER A 138 -8.54 8.30 14.21
N PHE A 139 -9.00 7.54 15.21
CA PHE A 139 -9.90 6.40 15.01
C PHE A 139 -11.18 6.78 14.25
N ASP A 140 -11.85 7.86 14.64
CA ASP A 140 -13.12 8.30 14.03
C ASP A 140 -12.96 8.84 12.59
N LYS A 141 -11.71 9.02 12.13
CA LYS A 141 -11.41 9.43 10.75
C LYS A 141 -11.27 8.24 9.80
N ILE A 142 -11.30 7.02 10.34
CA ILE A 142 -11.07 5.79 9.57
C ILE A 142 -12.41 5.18 9.17
N ASP A 143 -12.62 4.97 7.89
CA ASP A 143 -13.73 4.16 7.40
C ASP A 143 -13.37 2.66 7.44
N ILE A 144 -13.55 2.06 8.62
CA ILE A 144 -13.23 0.64 8.84
C ILE A 144 -14.06 -0.26 7.92
N GLN A 145 -15.34 0.10 7.65
CA GLN A 145 -16.20 -0.69 6.81
C GLN A 145 -15.67 -0.77 5.39
N PHE A 146 -15.10 0.32 4.85
CA PHE A 146 -14.44 0.29 3.55
C PHE A 146 -13.33 -0.76 3.48
N PHE A 147 -12.50 -0.87 4.51
CA PHE A 147 -11.42 -1.88 4.54
C PHE A 147 -11.97 -3.30 4.60
N ILE A 148 -13.02 -3.54 5.40
CA ILE A 148 -13.70 -4.84 5.47
C ILE A 148 -14.27 -5.24 4.11
N ASP A 149 -14.94 -4.31 3.42
CA ASP A 149 -15.60 -4.56 2.13
C ASP A 149 -14.60 -4.73 0.96
N THR A 150 -13.41 -4.14 1.08
CA THR A 150 -12.36 -4.19 0.04
C THR A 150 -11.33 -5.25 0.25
N LEU A 151 -11.30 -5.91 1.43
CA LEU A 151 -10.43 -7.05 1.64
C LEU A 151 -10.69 -8.09 0.54
N PRO A 152 -9.65 -8.54 -0.18
CA PRO A 152 -9.82 -9.57 -1.18
C PRO A 152 -10.45 -10.78 -0.50
N SER A 153 -11.45 -11.40 -1.13
CA SER A 153 -12.10 -12.64 -0.68
C SER A 153 -11.13 -13.85 -0.63
N GLN A 154 -9.86 -13.60 -0.76
CA GLN A 154 -8.78 -14.57 -0.64
C GLN A 154 -8.25 -14.56 0.79
N GLY A 155 -8.90 -15.40 1.60
CA GLY A 155 -8.35 -16.03 2.79
C GLY A 155 -7.30 -15.26 3.59
N ILE A 156 -7.70 -14.21 4.29
CA ILE A 156 -6.94 -13.81 5.48
C ILE A 156 -7.14 -14.94 6.47
N ASN A 157 -6.08 -15.72 6.67
CA ASN A 157 -6.06 -16.75 7.70
C ASN A 157 -6.02 -16.02 9.06
N THR A 158 -7.19 -15.65 9.55
CA THR A 158 -7.40 -15.06 10.87
C THR A 158 -7.34 -16.15 11.94
N ASN A 159 -6.26 -16.94 11.96
CA ASN A 159 -5.96 -17.76 13.13
C ASN A 159 -5.13 -16.92 14.09
N PRO A 160 -5.72 -16.39 15.16
CA PRO A 160 -4.94 -15.88 16.28
C PRO A 160 -4.23 -17.07 16.91
N LYS A 161 -2.89 -17.02 16.92
CA LYS A 161 -2.12 -17.87 17.82
C LYS A 161 -2.15 -17.27 19.21
#